data_4391d8f74180da30425c3d04c97bfb8d
#
_entry.id   4391d8f74180da30425c3d04c97bfb8d
#
_cell.length_a   1.000
_cell.length_b   1.000
_cell.length_c   1.000
_cell.angle_alpha   90.00
_cell.angle_beta   90.00
_cell.angle_gamma   90.00
#
_symmetry.space_group_name_H-M   'P 1'
#
loop_
_entity.id
_entity.type
_entity.pdbx_description
1 polymer ?
#
loop_
_entity_poly.entity_id
_entity_poly.type
_entity_poly.pdbx_seq_one_letter_code
_entity_poly.pdbx_strand_id
1 'polypeptide(L)'
;MTKQASTPEPGKQIQVIGAGLSRTGTASFSAALSHLLDGPVYHGGTQTTLGDPIEIKSWIQIIKLWLSASPQDNRSALAMMKERLDGYVAVTDSPCAQFTPELLTLYPDAIVICTIRDPAAWHKSMGQTAGLATMWFLGVVLLPLPGMRHFTNYIRALTAQWVRVYGKDWPSVELYHQHIQWLKNVVPENRLVFFDVKEGWAPLCKALGKEVPADIPFPKVNDSAAIDRVAQYHVRRGLVRWAMGVVVVAIGAGCVLGIGGL
;
A
#
# COMPACT_ATOMS: atom_id res chain seq x y z
N MET A 1 -15.69 9.56 6.93
CA MET A 1 -15.80 8.93 5.60
C MET A 1 -14.87 7.72 5.57
N THR A 2 -15.36 6.56 5.20
CA THR A 2 -14.53 5.36 4.98
C THR A 2 -13.67 5.64 3.76
N LYS A 3 -12.35 5.55 3.90
CA LYS A 3 -11.43 5.74 2.77
C LYS A 3 -11.76 4.70 1.70
N GLN A 4 -12.10 5.15 0.51
CA GLN A 4 -12.39 4.29 -0.63
C GLN A 4 -11.11 4.19 -1.48
N ALA A 5 -10.87 3.04 -2.09
CA ALA A 5 -9.82 2.92 -3.09
C ALA A 5 -10.10 3.90 -4.24
N SER A 6 -9.07 4.59 -4.73
CA SER A 6 -9.20 5.47 -5.89
C SER A 6 -9.35 4.64 -7.17
N THR A 7 -10.17 5.10 -8.09
CA THR A 7 -10.34 4.51 -9.42
C THR A 7 -9.43 5.20 -10.43
N PRO A 8 -8.81 4.44 -11.36
CA PRO A 8 -7.99 5.04 -12.41
C PRO A 8 -8.82 5.88 -13.37
N GLU A 9 -8.21 6.93 -13.92
CA GLU A 9 -8.79 7.81 -14.93
C GLU A 9 -8.03 7.65 -16.25
N PRO A 10 -8.68 7.29 -17.38
CA PRO A 10 -8.02 7.11 -18.65
C PRO A 10 -7.19 8.35 -19.08
N GLY A 11 -5.97 8.11 -19.55
CA GLY A 11 -5.06 9.17 -20.03
C GLY A 11 -4.22 9.84 -18.96
N LYS A 12 -4.46 9.61 -17.67
CA LYS A 12 -3.56 10.08 -16.60
C LYS A 12 -2.30 9.22 -16.56
N GLN A 13 -1.17 9.83 -16.22
CA GLN A 13 0.13 9.15 -16.10
C GLN A 13 0.83 9.55 -14.80
N ILE A 14 1.68 8.66 -14.29
CA ILE A 14 2.44 8.90 -13.06
C ILE A 14 3.43 10.06 -13.27
N GLN A 15 3.25 11.12 -12.50
CA GLN A 15 4.12 12.30 -12.41
C GLN A 15 4.94 12.29 -11.12
N VAL A 16 4.46 11.61 -10.07
CA VAL A 16 5.12 11.54 -8.76
C VAL A 16 5.20 10.10 -8.27
N ILE A 17 6.41 9.70 -7.90
CA ILE A 17 6.70 8.46 -7.18
C ILE A 17 6.88 8.81 -5.70
N GLY A 18 5.89 8.47 -4.88
CA GLY A 18 5.94 8.63 -3.43
C GLY A 18 6.73 7.51 -2.78
N ALA A 19 8.01 7.76 -2.55
CA ALA A 19 8.97 6.79 -2.04
C ALA A 19 9.03 6.73 -0.50
N GLY A 20 8.18 7.45 0.22
CA GLY A 20 8.13 7.39 1.68
C GLY A 20 7.64 6.04 2.20
N LEU A 21 8.26 5.54 3.27
CA LEU A 21 7.81 4.33 3.95
C LEU A 21 6.37 4.50 4.46
N SER A 22 5.63 3.41 4.52
CA SER A 22 4.32 3.40 5.21
C SER A 22 4.44 4.03 6.60
N ARG A 23 3.45 4.78 7.04
CA ARG A 23 3.42 5.49 8.33
C ARG A 23 4.26 6.77 8.41
N THR A 24 4.76 7.30 7.29
CA THR A 24 5.38 8.63 7.23
C THR A 24 4.40 9.75 6.81
N GLY A 25 3.09 9.49 6.84
CA GLY A 25 2.06 10.45 6.41
C GLY A 25 1.64 10.27 4.95
N THR A 26 1.90 9.10 4.36
CA THR A 26 1.61 8.77 2.95
C THR A 26 0.15 9.02 2.54
N ALA A 27 -0.82 8.87 3.45
CA ALA A 27 -2.22 9.11 3.16
C ALA A 27 -2.58 10.60 3.05
N SER A 28 -2.01 11.46 3.90
CA SER A 28 -2.14 12.92 3.79
C SER A 28 -1.45 13.43 2.52
N PHE A 29 -0.26 12.89 2.24
CA PHE A 29 0.49 13.16 1.03
C PHE A 29 -0.28 12.76 -0.23
N SER A 30 -0.88 11.56 -0.26
CA SER A 30 -1.71 11.12 -1.40
C SER A 30 -2.90 12.05 -1.65
N ALA A 31 -3.57 12.50 -0.59
CA ALA A 31 -4.68 13.43 -0.72
C ALA A 31 -4.20 14.80 -1.25
N ALA A 32 -3.03 15.27 -0.82
CA ALA A 32 -2.42 16.50 -1.32
C ALA A 32 -2.03 16.37 -2.80
N LEU A 33 -1.42 15.26 -3.20
CA LEU A 33 -1.06 15.00 -4.60
C LEU A 33 -2.30 14.92 -5.50
N SER A 34 -3.36 14.25 -5.05
CA SER A 34 -4.61 14.16 -5.83
C SER A 34 -5.18 15.55 -6.12
N HIS A 35 -5.08 16.47 -5.17
CA HIS A 35 -5.52 17.85 -5.35
C HIS A 35 -4.59 18.64 -6.30
N LEU A 36 -3.26 18.55 -6.10
CA LEU A 36 -2.29 19.35 -6.89
C LEU A 36 -2.15 18.86 -8.34
N LEU A 37 -2.34 17.56 -8.58
CA LEU A 37 -2.15 16.92 -9.88
C LEU A 37 -3.48 16.69 -10.62
N ASP A 38 -4.59 17.08 -10.02
CA ASP A 38 -5.95 16.89 -10.57
C ASP A 38 -6.17 15.47 -11.12
N GLY A 39 -6.05 14.48 -10.23
CA GLY A 39 -6.24 13.09 -10.63
C GLY A 39 -6.08 12.08 -9.49
N PRO A 40 -6.41 10.81 -9.77
CA PRO A 40 -6.35 9.76 -8.76
C PRO A 40 -4.91 9.39 -8.40
N VAL A 41 -4.68 9.14 -7.11
CA VAL A 41 -3.40 8.65 -6.58
C VAL A 41 -3.54 7.19 -6.18
N TYR A 42 -2.64 6.35 -6.65
CA TYR A 42 -2.53 4.96 -6.22
C TYR A 42 -1.84 4.89 -4.84
N HIS A 43 -2.61 4.74 -3.78
CA HIS A 43 -2.07 4.54 -2.43
C HIS A 43 -2.04 3.04 -2.12
N GLY A 44 -0.86 2.42 -2.15
CA GLY A 44 -0.69 0.96 -2.12
C GLY A 44 -1.44 0.27 -0.99
N GLY A 45 -1.30 0.73 0.26
CA GLY A 45 -2.01 0.15 1.39
C GLY A 45 -3.53 0.23 1.28
N THR A 46 -4.09 1.30 0.71
CA THR A 46 -5.54 1.45 0.50
C THR A 46 -6.02 0.56 -0.64
N GLN A 47 -5.32 0.55 -1.76
CA GLN A 47 -5.68 -0.25 -2.93
C GLN A 47 -5.66 -1.75 -2.61
N THR A 48 -4.63 -2.24 -1.94
CA THR A 48 -4.51 -3.66 -1.60
C THR A 48 -5.50 -4.14 -0.54
N THR A 49 -5.97 -3.23 0.33
CA THR A 49 -6.90 -3.62 1.42
C THR A 49 -8.36 -3.31 1.14
N LEU A 50 -8.67 -2.27 0.39
CA LEU A 50 -10.04 -1.81 0.12
C LEU A 50 -10.43 -1.85 -1.36
N GLY A 51 -9.46 -2.05 -2.26
CA GLY A 51 -9.67 -2.16 -3.70
C GLY A 51 -10.20 -3.53 -4.13
N ASP A 52 -10.20 -3.73 -5.45
CA ASP A 52 -10.58 -5.01 -6.04
C ASP A 52 -9.65 -6.14 -5.55
N PRO A 53 -10.15 -7.37 -5.34
CA PRO A 53 -9.32 -8.54 -5.00
C PRO A 53 -8.14 -8.80 -5.93
N ILE A 54 -8.16 -8.30 -7.16
CA ILE A 54 -7.03 -8.40 -8.09
C ILE A 54 -5.81 -7.63 -7.61
N GLU A 55 -5.99 -6.51 -6.89
CA GLU A 55 -4.90 -5.66 -6.43
C GLU A 55 -3.89 -6.43 -5.57
N ILE A 56 -4.37 -7.04 -4.49
CA ILE A 56 -3.50 -7.80 -3.59
C ILE A 56 -2.85 -9.01 -4.28
N LYS A 57 -3.56 -9.67 -5.19
CA LYS A 57 -3.03 -10.81 -5.97
C LYS A 57 -1.93 -10.36 -6.93
N SER A 58 -2.17 -9.27 -7.65
CA SER A 58 -1.19 -8.71 -8.60
C SER A 58 0.11 -8.33 -7.89
N TRP A 59 0.03 -7.64 -6.74
CA TRP A 59 1.24 -7.25 -6.01
C TRP A 59 2.00 -8.43 -5.43
N ILE A 60 1.33 -9.49 -4.96
CA ILE A 60 2.00 -10.74 -4.58
C ILE A 60 2.78 -11.31 -5.76
N GLN A 61 2.17 -11.36 -6.94
CA GLN A 61 2.81 -11.90 -8.14
C GLN A 61 3.96 -11.01 -8.63
N ILE A 62 3.78 -9.69 -8.64
CA ILE A 62 4.82 -8.72 -9.00
C ILE A 62 6.05 -8.89 -8.10
N ILE A 63 5.85 -8.91 -6.78
CA ILE A 63 6.95 -9.10 -5.83
C ILE A 63 7.64 -10.45 -6.05
N LYS A 64 6.88 -11.53 -6.25
CA LYS A 64 7.42 -12.86 -6.51
C LYS A 64 8.30 -12.90 -7.77
N LEU A 65 7.84 -12.32 -8.87
CA LEU A 65 8.58 -12.23 -10.12
C LEU A 65 9.86 -11.40 -9.95
N TRP A 66 9.76 -10.27 -9.27
CA TRP A 66 10.91 -9.41 -9.01
C TRP A 66 11.95 -10.09 -8.10
N LEU A 67 11.52 -10.89 -7.12
CA LEU A 67 12.42 -11.64 -6.23
C LEU A 67 13.17 -12.76 -6.95
N SER A 68 12.67 -13.28 -8.06
CA SER A 68 13.34 -14.33 -8.84
C SER A 68 14.65 -13.85 -9.47
N ALA A 69 14.81 -12.52 -9.65
CA ALA A 69 15.94 -11.86 -10.30
C ALA A 69 16.20 -12.31 -11.75
N SER A 70 15.29 -13.10 -12.34
CA SER A 70 15.33 -13.49 -13.74
C SER A 70 15.02 -12.29 -14.64
N PRO A 71 15.78 -12.04 -15.74
CA PRO A 71 15.47 -10.94 -16.66
C PRO A 71 14.07 -11.04 -17.29
N GLN A 72 13.58 -12.25 -17.54
CA GLN A 72 12.23 -12.49 -18.05
C GLN A 72 11.17 -12.11 -17.02
N ASP A 73 11.34 -12.55 -15.78
CA ASP A 73 10.40 -12.28 -14.70
C ASP A 73 10.38 -10.80 -14.34
N ASN A 74 11.56 -10.13 -14.37
CA ASN A 74 11.62 -8.69 -14.16
C ASN A 74 10.84 -7.92 -15.23
N ARG A 75 10.93 -8.30 -16.51
CA ARG A 75 10.09 -7.69 -17.56
C ARG A 75 8.60 -7.91 -17.31
N SER A 76 8.22 -9.10 -16.87
CA SER A 76 6.83 -9.42 -16.52
C SER A 76 6.35 -8.60 -15.32
N ALA A 77 7.19 -8.44 -14.29
CA ALA A 77 6.89 -7.60 -13.14
C ALA A 77 6.66 -6.13 -13.53
N LEU A 78 7.53 -5.56 -14.37
CA LEU A 78 7.39 -4.21 -14.89
C LEU A 78 6.11 -4.02 -15.71
N ALA A 79 5.78 -4.97 -16.59
CA ALA A 79 4.54 -4.93 -17.37
C ALA A 79 3.29 -4.94 -16.47
N MET A 80 3.28 -5.81 -15.45
CA MET A 80 2.18 -5.85 -14.48
C MET A 80 2.10 -4.57 -13.64
N MET A 81 3.24 -3.99 -13.21
CA MET A 81 3.23 -2.69 -12.51
C MET A 81 2.63 -1.60 -13.38
N LYS A 82 3.05 -1.52 -14.65
CA LYS A 82 2.52 -0.53 -15.60
C LYS A 82 1.00 -0.66 -15.75
N GLU A 83 0.50 -1.88 -15.89
CA GLU A 83 -0.94 -2.15 -15.99
C GLU A 83 -1.70 -1.70 -14.72
N ARG A 84 -1.14 -1.97 -13.51
CA ARG A 84 -1.80 -1.59 -12.24
C ARG A 84 -1.78 -0.09 -11.96
N LEU A 85 -0.82 0.63 -12.52
CA LEU A 85 -0.62 2.06 -12.29
C LEU A 85 -1.13 2.94 -13.44
N ASP A 86 -1.66 2.34 -14.50
CA ASP A 86 -2.28 3.07 -15.60
C ASP A 86 -3.50 3.86 -15.12
N GLY A 87 -3.63 5.11 -15.57
CA GLY A 87 -4.72 5.99 -15.17
C GLY A 87 -4.55 6.70 -13.82
N TYR A 88 -3.37 6.61 -13.17
CA TYR A 88 -3.07 7.35 -11.94
C TYR A 88 -2.04 8.45 -12.19
N VAL A 89 -2.12 9.54 -11.41
CA VAL A 89 -1.18 10.68 -11.49
C VAL A 89 0.01 10.54 -10.54
N ALA A 90 -0.12 9.72 -9.51
CA ALA A 90 0.95 9.43 -8.56
C ALA A 90 0.75 8.06 -7.93
N VAL A 91 1.85 7.50 -7.42
CA VAL A 91 1.88 6.26 -6.64
C VAL A 91 2.55 6.50 -5.30
N THR A 92 2.03 5.92 -4.23
CA THR A 92 2.54 6.12 -2.86
C THR A 92 2.39 4.86 -2.01
N ASP A 93 3.16 4.80 -0.90
CA ASP A 93 3.06 3.74 0.10
C ASP A 93 3.56 2.36 -0.38
N SER A 94 3.61 1.39 0.54
CA SER A 94 4.01 0.02 0.19
C SER A 94 2.95 -0.70 -0.67
N PRO A 95 3.38 -1.54 -1.63
CA PRO A 95 4.74 -2.02 -1.88
C PRO A 95 5.57 -1.10 -2.80
N CYS A 96 4.99 0.01 -3.27
CA CYS A 96 5.54 0.82 -4.35
C CYS A 96 6.81 1.58 -3.95
N ALA A 97 6.94 1.99 -2.68
CA ALA A 97 8.11 2.71 -2.21
C ALA A 97 9.44 1.94 -2.43
N GLN A 98 9.42 0.61 -2.33
CA GLN A 98 10.58 -0.24 -2.56
C GLN A 98 10.83 -0.55 -4.03
N PHE A 99 9.89 -0.22 -4.91
CA PHE A 99 10.02 -0.34 -6.37
C PHE A 99 10.43 0.98 -7.04
N THR A 100 10.98 1.93 -6.28
CA THR A 100 11.40 3.23 -6.83
C THR A 100 12.31 3.11 -8.07
N PRO A 101 13.33 2.25 -8.16
CA PRO A 101 14.14 2.09 -9.38
C PRO A 101 13.33 1.57 -10.59
N GLU A 102 12.46 0.61 -10.36
CA GLU A 102 11.59 0.02 -11.39
C GLU A 102 10.56 1.07 -11.87
N LEU A 103 10.00 1.83 -10.95
CA LEU A 103 9.06 2.91 -11.27
C LEU A 103 9.74 4.05 -12.03
N LEU A 104 10.99 4.39 -11.72
CA LEU A 104 11.79 5.35 -12.50
C LEU A 104 12.08 4.86 -13.91
N THR A 105 12.20 3.54 -14.10
CA THR A 105 12.33 2.94 -15.44
C THR A 105 11.03 3.06 -16.23
N LEU A 106 9.87 2.87 -15.59
CA LEU A 106 8.56 2.98 -16.23
C LEU A 106 8.14 4.44 -16.47
N TYR A 107 8.54 5.35 -15.58
CA TYR A 107 8.14 6.76 -15.57
C TYR A 107 9.38 7.66 -15.43
N PRO A 108 10.20 7.77 -16.51
CA PRO A 108 11.49 8.45 -16.45
C PRO A 108 11.40 9.94 -16.13
N ASP A 109 10.26 10.58 -16.32
CA ASP A 109 10.05 12.00 -16.04
C ASP A 109 9.44 12.26 -14.65
N ALA A 110 9.05 11.22 -13.91
CA ALA A 110 8.42 11.38 -12.61
C ALA A 110 9.42 11.89 -11.55
N ILE A 111 9.00 12.80 -10.69
CA ILE A 111 9.75 13.23 -9.51
C ILE A 111 9.56 12.21 -8.38
N VAL A 112 10.61 11.96 -7.60
CA VAL A 112 10.56 11.09 -6.42
C VAL A 112 10.44 11.95 -5.17
N ILE A 113 9.36 11.77 -4.43
CA ILE A 113 9.13 12.48 -3.16
C ILE A 113 9.06 11.46 -2.04
N CYS A 114 10.04 11.49 -1.14
CA CYS A 114 10.07 10.65 0.05
C CYS A 114 9.45 11.41 1.23
N THR A 115 8.27 10.98 1.67
CA THR A 115 7.72 11.50 2.92
C THR A 115 8.56 11.03 4.10
N ILE A 116 8.97 11.96 4.96
CA ILE A 116 9.79 11.71 6.14
C ILE A 116 9.03 11.99 7.43
N ARG A 117 9.54 11.44 8.51
CA ARG A 117 9.01 11.60 9.87
C ARG A 117 10.15 11.34 10.86
N ASP A 118 9.98 11.77 12.10
CA ASP A 118 10.88 11.36 13.20
C ASP A 118 11.04 9.83 13.23
N PRO A 119 12.30 9.31 13.17
CA PRO A 119 12.55 7.87 13.05
C PRO A 119 12.02 7.03 14.22
N ALA A 120 12.07 7.56 15.46
CA ALA A 120 11.58 6.84 16.63
C ALA A 120 10.04 6.78 16.64
N ALA A 121 9.38 7.89 16.28
CA ALA A 121 7.93 7.94 16.11
C ALA A 121 7.45 7.05 14.94
N TRP A 122 8.23 6.96 13.86
CA TRP A 122 7.96 6.04 12.76
C TRP A 122 8.08 4.59 13.22
N HIS A 123 9.18 4.21 13.87
CA HIS A 123 9.41 2.85 14.37
C HIS A 123 8.27 2.39 15.28
N LYS A 124 7.85 3.22 16.23
CA LYS A 124 6.72 2.91 17.11
C LYS A 124 5.42 2.67 16.33
N SER A 125 5.10 3.57 15.39
CA SER A 125 3.86 3.49 14.59
C SER A 125 3.88 2.32 13.61
N MET A 126 5.01 2.04 12.97
CA MET A 126 5.16 0.95 12.02
C MET A 126 5.20 -0.41 12.72
N GLY A 127 5.86 -0.50 13.88
CA GLY A 127 5.89 -1.72 14.70
C GLY A 127 4.49 -2.15 15.17
N GLN A 128 3.66 -1.20 15.59
CA GLN A 128 2.25 -1.48 15.92
C GLN A 128 1.49 -2.02 14.70
N THR A 129 1.64 -1.41 13.54
CA THR A 129 0.98 -1.85 12.30
C THR A 129 1.46 -3.24 11.86
N ALA A 130 2.76 -3.49 11.92
CA ALA A 130 3.35 -4.79 11.58
C ALA A 130 2.89 -5.88 12.56
N GLY A 131 2.85 -5.58 13.87
CA GLY A 131 2.34 -6.50 14.88
C GLY A 131 0.89 -6.92 14.62
N LEU A 132 0.01 -5.97 14.29
CA LEU A 132 -1.37 -6.28 13.92
C LEU A 132 -1.45 -7.12 12.63
N ALA A 133 -0.65 -6.80 11.62
CA ALA A 133 -0.68 -7.48 10.33
C ALA A 133 -0.15 -8.92 10.38
N THR A 134 0.64 -9.26 11.40
CA THR A 134 1.26 -10.60 11.57
C THR A 134 0.56 -11.48 12.60
N MET A 135 -0.59 -11.08 13.13
CA MET A 135 -1.35 -11.92 14.07
C MET A 135 -1.71 -13.28 13.44
N TRP A 136 -1.38 -14.36 14.14
CA TRP A 136 -1.48 -15.75 13.66
C TRP A 136 -2.87 -16.15 13.17
N PHE A 137 -3.94 -15.62 13.79
CA PHE A 137 -5.33 -15.99 13.47
C PHE A 137 -5.88 -15.30 12.20
N LEU A 138 -5.22 -14.25 11.69
CA LEU A 138 -5.71 -13.49 10.53
C LEU A 138 -5.89 -14.36 9.30
N GLY A 139 -5.01 -15.33 9.07
CA GLY A 139 -5.11 -16.27 7.96
C GLY A 139 -6.43 -17.04 7.96
N VAL A 140 -6.91 -17.44 9.14
CA VAL A 140 -8.19 -18.14 9.30
C VAL A 140 -9.37 -17.19 9.19
N VAL A 141 -9.34 -16.08 9.94
CA VAL A 141 -10.45 -15.10 9.96
C VAL A 141 -10.72 -14.49 8.59
N LEU A 142 -9.67 -14.22 7.82
CA LEU A 142 -9.78 -13.57 6.50
C LEU A 142 -10.04 -14.57 5.36
N LEU A 143 -9.95 -15.89 5.60
CA LEU A 143 -10.08 -16.92 4.57
C LEU A 143 -11.36 -16.81 3.72
N PRO A 144 -12.56 -16.51 4.27
CA PRO A 144 -13.78 -16.44 3.48
C PRO A 144 -13.90 -15.13 2.65
N LEU A 145 -12.93 -14.21 2.73
CA LEU A 145 -12.93 -12.95 2.00
C LEU A 145 -12.11 -13.06 0.70
N PRO A 146 -12.67 -12.88 -0.52
CA PRO A 146 -11.99 -13.16 -1.79
C PRO A 146 -10.62 -12.47 -1.98
N GLY A 147 -10.48 -11.21 -1.62
CA GLY A 147 -9.18 -10.50 -1.66
C GLY A 147 -8.35 -10.79 -0.41
N MET A 148 -8.92 -10.54 0.76
CA MET A 148 -8.20 -10.57 2.03
C MET A 148 -7.74 -11.95 2.47
N ARG A 149 -8.25 -13.05 1.89
CA ARG A 149 -7.66 -14.41 2.10
C ARG A 149 -6.18 -14.51 1.71
N HIS A 150 -5.71 -13.58 0.88
CA HIS A 150 -4.33 -13.50 0.43
C HIS A 150 -3.46 -12.57 1.30
N PHE A 151 -4.05 -11.93 2.32
CA PHE A 151 -3.38 -10.90 3.12
C PHE A 151 -2.11 -11.41 3.80
N THR A 152 -2.14 -12.58 4.43
CA THR A 152 -0.94 -13.16 5.06
C THR A 152 0.18 -13.47 4.05
N ASN A 153 -0.17 -13.90 2.85
CA ASN A 153 0.80 -14.09 1.77
C ASN A 153 1.35 -12.75 1.25
N TYR A 154 0.51 -11.72 1.22
CA TYR A 154 0.94 -10.37 0.87
C TYR A 154 1.93 -9.80 1.90
N ILE A 155 1.65 -9.95 3.20
CA ILE A 155 2.59 -9.53 4.25
C ILE A 155 3.92 -10.26 4.12
N ARG A 156 3.92 -11.59 3.87
CA ARG A 156 5.15 -12.35 3.61
C ARG A 156 5.92 -11.83 2.40
N ALA A 157 5.23 -11.47 1.32
CA ALA A 157 5.83 -10.90 0.13
C ALA A 157 6.47 -9.53 0.43
N LEU A 158 5.79 -8.64 1.17
CA LEU A 158 6.35 -7.36 1.62
C LEU A 158 7.59 -7.55 2.50
N THR A 159 7.56 -8.50 3.44
CA THR A 159 8.71 -8.84 4.27
C THR A 159 9.89 -9.30 3.40
N ALA A 160 9.66 -10.18 2.43
CA ALA A 160 10.71 -10.63 1.50
C ALA A 160 11.26 -9.47 0.63
N GLN A 161 10.42 -8.53 0.22
CA GLN A 161 10.84 -7.32 -0.47
C GLN A 161 11.75 -6.46 0.42
N TRP A 162 11.42 -6.28 1.69
CA TRP A 162 12.24 -5.54 2.64
C TRP A 162 13.59 -6.23 2.90
N VAL A 163 13.58 -7.55 3.07
CA VAL A 163 14.81 -8.34 3.21
C VAL A 163 15.73 -8.14 2.01
N ARG A 164 15.19 -8.15 0.79
CA ARG A 164 15.99 -7.92 -0.43
C ARG A 164 16.58 -6.52 -0.49
N VAL A 165 15.83 -5.49 -0.10
CA VAL A 165 16.27 -4.09 -0.22
C VAL A 165 17.15 -3.68 0.95
N TYR A 166 16.82 -4.10 2.19
CA TYR A 166 17.46 -3.59 3.42
C TYR A 166 18.17 -4.67 4.22
N GLY A 167 18.04 -5.95 3.89
CA GLY A 167 18.54 -7.05 4.73
C GLY A 167 17.79 -7.18 6.07
N LYS A 168 16.60 -6.59 6.21
CA LYS A 168 15.80 -6.54 7.44
C LYS A 168 14.36 -6.97 7.15
N ASP A 169 13.79 -7.73 8.05
CA ASP A 169 12.42 -8.27 7.97
C ASP A 169 11.43 -7.56 8.90
N TRP A 170 11.92 -6.70 9.79
CA TRP A 170 11.12 -6.00 10.79
C TRP A 170 11.44 -4.50 10.87
N PRO A 171 10.46 -3.62 11.17
CA PRO A 171 10.67 -2.19 11.33
C PRO A 171 11.68 -1.87 12.44
N SER A 172 12.65 -1.04 12.13
CA SER A 172 13.62 -0.50 13.09
C SER A 172 14.06 0.91 12.68
N VAL A 173 14.58 1.68 13.62
CA VAL A 173 15.17 3.00 13.33
C VAL A 173 16.32 2.87 12.32
N GLU A 174 17.09 1.80 12.41
CA GLU A 174 18.17 1.50 11.46
C GLU A 174 17.62 1.27 10.05
N LEU A 175 16.55 0.47 9.89
CA LEU A 175 15.88 0.26 8.60
C LEU A 175 15.41 1.59 8.00
N TYR A 176 14.86 2.48 8.82
CA TYR A 176 14.44 3.81 8.36
C TYR A 176 15.60 4.59 7.75
N HIS A 177 16.75 4.64 8.43
CA HIS A 177 17.96 5.30 7.92
C HIS A 177 18.53 4.61 6.68
N GLN A 178 18.50 3.27 6.63
CA GLN A 178 18.90 2.50 5.47
C GLN A 178 18.02 2.83 4.24
N HIS A 179 16.69 3.00 4.43
CA HIS A 179 15.80 3.40 3.36
C HIS A 179 16.14 4.79 2.80
N ILE A 180 16.38 5.78 3.67
CA ILE A 180 16.80 7.12 3.25
C ILE A 180 18.11 7.07 2.46
N GLN A 181 19.09 6.31 2.96
CA GLN A 181 20.38 6.16 2.28
C GLN A 181 20.25 5.41 0.95
N TRP A 182 19.42 4.35 0.92
CA TRP A 182 19.14 3.62 -0.31
C TRP A 182 18.52 4.53 -1.38
N LEU A 183 17.55 5.37 -1.02
CA LEU A 183 16.96 6.32 -1.97
C LEU A 183 18.01 7.30 -2.53
N LYS A 184 18.90 7.82 -1.71
CA LYS A 184 20.00 8.70 -2.15
C LYS A 184 20.96 8.00 -3.13
N ASN A 185 21.08 6.68 -3.05
CA ASN A 185 21.95 5.90 -3.94
C ASN A 185 21.27 5.52 -5.27
N VAL A 186 19.93 5.34 -5.27
CA VAL A 186 19.22 4.82 -6.47
C VAL A 186 18.45 5.89 -7.23
N VAL A 187 18.26 7.07 -6.66
CA VAL A 187 17.54 8.19 -7.29
C VAL A 187 18.51 9.33 -7.57
N PRO A 188 18.51 9.92 -8.79
CA PRO A 188 19.29 11.11 -9.06
C PRO A 188 18.94 12.27 -8.10
N GLU A 189 19.96 12.97 -7.59
CA GLU A 189 19.80 13.99 -6.55
C GLU A 189 18.80 15.10 -6.96
N ASN A 190 18.84 15.52 -8.22
CA ASN A 190 17.95 16.55 -8.76
C ASN A 190 16.49 16.08 -8.91
N ARG A 191 16.19 14.82 -8.65
CA ARG A 191 14.84 14.23 -8.73
C ARG A 191 14.33 13.72 -7.39
N LEU A 192 15.13 13.77 -6.32
CA LEU A 192 14.78 13.28 -4.99
C LEU A 192 14.47 14.45 -4.06
N VAL A 193 13.24 14.47 -3.55
CA VAL A 193 12.79 15.45 -2.57
C VAL A 193 12.38 14.73 -1.27
N PHE A 194 12.88 15.21 -0.14
CA PHE A 194 12.41 14.79 1.18
C PHE A 194 11.36 15.78 1.69
N PHE A 195 10.25 15.27 2.20
CA PHE A 195 9.10 16.10 2.58
C PHE A 195 8.47 15.62 3.89
N ASP A 196 8.43 16.47 4.92
CA ASP A 196 7.61 16.23 6.11
C ASP A 196 6.19 16.82 5.86
N VAL A 197 5.16 16.00 5.95
CA VAL A 197 3.76 16.43 5.76
C VAL A 197 3.32 17.53 6.74
N LYS A 198 4.05 17.72 7.83
CA LYS A 198 3.81 18.81 8.79
C LYS A 198 4.16 20.19 8.24
N GLU A 199 5.03 20.27 7.24
CA GLU A 199 5.42 21.50 6.58
C GLU A 199 4.31 22.09 5.69
N GLY A 200 3.28 21.29 5.39
CA GLY A 200 2.11 21.75 4.63
C GLY A 200 2.38 21.92 3.14
N TRP A 201 1.66 22.86 2.51
CA TRP A 201 1.64 23.01 1.06
C TRP A 201 2.95 23.56 0.47
N ALA A 202 3.57 24.54 1.10
CA ALA A 202 4.62 25.34 0.47
C ALA A 202 5.80 24.49 -0.10
N PRO A 203 6.46 23.59 0.66
CA PRO A 203 7.56 22.79 0.13
C PRO A 203 7.10 21.79 -0.94
N LEU A 204 5.89 21.22 -0.79
CA LEU A 204 5.35 20.29 -1.78
C LEU A 204 5.04 21.00 -3.09
N CYS A 205 4.39 22.16 -3.03
CA CYS A 205 4.09 22.97 -4.21
C CYS A 205 5.36 23.45 -4.92
N LYS A 206 6.37 23.86 -4.16
CA LYS A 206 7.69 24.22 -4.70
C LYS A 206 8.32 23.06 -5.46
N ALA A 207 8.29 21.84 -4.90
CA ALA A 207 8.85 20.65 -5.52
C ALA A 207 8.14 20.28 -6.84
N LEU A 208 6.83 20.56 -6.93
CA LEU A 208 6.00 20.23 -8.09
C LEU A 208 5.83 21.40 -9.08
N GLY A 209 6.38 22.58 -8.80
CA GLY A 209 6.19 23.79 -9.62
C GLY A 209 4.72 24.22 -9.67
N LYS A 210 3.97 24.05 -8.57
CA LYS A 210 2.55 24.37 -8.43
C LYS A 210 2.35 25.56 -7.50
N GLU A 211 1.25 26.27 -7.67
CA GLU A 211 0.83 27.31 -6.73
C GLU A 211 0.27 26.71 -5.44
N VAL A 212 0.47 27.43 -4.33
CA VAL A 212 -0.08 27.02 -3.04
C VAL A 212 -1.59 27.28 -3.03
N PRO A 213 -2.43 26.27 -2.74
CA PRO A 213 -3.88 26.45 -2.64
C PRO A 213 -4.24 27.49 -1.55
N ALA A 214 -4.96 28.56 -1.93
CA ALA A 214 -5.18 29.72 -1.06
C ALA A 214 -6.06 29.39 0.17
N ASP A 215 -7.17 28.68 -0.01
CA ASP A 215 -8.17 28.51 1.05
C ASP A 215 -8.38 27.05 1.45
N ILE A 216 -7.42 26.19 1.13
CA ILE A 216 -7.51 24.76 1.41
C ILE A 216 -6.44 24.36 2.42
N PRO A 217 -6.81 23.92 3.65
CA PRO A 217 -5.84 23.43 4.60
C PRO A 217 -5.17 22.15 4.07
N PHE A 218 -3.87 21.97 4.42
CA PHE A 218 -3.18 20.74 4.06
C PHE A 218 -3.91 19.50 4.63
N PRO A 219 -4.14 18.45 3.82
CA PRO A 219 -4.89 17.28 4.24
C PRO A 219 -4.28 16.61 5.48
N LYS A 220 -5.10 16.42 6.52
CA LYS A 220 -4.71 15.70 7.74
C LYS A 220 -5.51 14.41 7.85
N VAL A 221 -4.91 13.32 7.37
CA VAL A 221 -5.51 11.99 7.46
C VAL A 221 -4.94 11.28 8.69
N ASN A 222 -5.81 10.92 9.64
CA ASN A 222 -5.41 10.12 10.81
C ASN A 222 -5.26 8.65 10.40
N ASP A 223 -4.04 8.29 9.99
CA ASP A 223 -3.73 6.96 9.48
C ASP A 223 -3.92 5.83 10.51
N SER A 224 -3.65 6.07 11.80
CA SER A 224 -3.79 5.01 12.80
C SER A 224 -5.25 4.59 12.97
N ALA A 225 -6.14 5.56 13.22
CA ALA A 225 -7.57 5.27 13.31
C ALA A 225 -8.15 4.73 11.98
N ALA A 226 -7.57 5.07 10.83
CA ALA A 226 -7.99 4.53 9.55
C ALA A 226 -7.61 3.04 9.41
N ILE A 227 -6.40 2.67 9.81
CA ILE A 227 -5.92 1.27 9.80
C ILE A 227 -6.77 0.42 10.74
N ASP A 228 -7.03 0.89 11.96
CA ASP A 228 -7.86 0.18 12.94
C ASP A 228 -9.27 -0.09 12.39
N ARG A 229 -9.89 0.93 11.77
CA ARG A 229 -11.20 0.77 11.11
C ARG A 229 -11.17 -0.25 9.98
N VAL A 230 -10.13 -0.25 9.14
CA VAL A 230 -9.98 -1.21 8.04
C VAL A 230 -9.77 -2.62 8.59
N ALA A 231 -8.95 -2.78 9.62
CA ALA A 231 -8.73 -4.07 10.28
C ALA A 231 -10.04 -4.61 10.88
N GLN A 232 -10.74 -3.80 11.67
CA GLN A 232 -12.04 -4.17 12.25
C GLN A 232 -13.09 -4.49 11.20
N TYR A 233 -13.16 -3.73 10.11
CA TYR A 233 -14.05 -3.99 8.99
C TYR A 233 -13.83 -5.38 8.38
N HIS A 234 -12.58 -5.76 8.10
CA HIS A 234 -12.28 -7.06 7.50
C HIS A 234 -12.46 -8.21 8.48
N VAL A 235 -12.03 -8.06 9.74
CA VAL A 235 -12.23 -9.07 10.80
C VAL A 235 -13.72 -9.33 11.00
N ARG A 236 -14.53 -8.29 11.15
CA ARG A 236 -15.99 -8.44 11.29
C ARG A 236 -16.62 -9.17 10.10
N ARG A 237 -16.26 -8.77 8.87
CA ARG A 237 -16.78 -9.43 7.65
C ARG A 237 -16.36 -10.89 7.56
N GLY A 238 -15.12 -11.21 7.93
CA GLY A 238 -14.62 -12.58 7.97
C GLY A 238 -15.41 -13.44 8.94
N LEU A 239 -15.60 -12.96 10.18
CA LEU A 239 -16.38 -13.65 11.22
C LEU A 239 -17.84 -13.85 10.80
N VAL A 240 -18.48 -12.83 10.24
CA VAL A 240 -19.87 -12.96 9.73
C VAL A 240 -19.96 -14.05 8.64
N ARG A 241 -19.02 -14.08 7.69
CA ARG A 241 -19.03 -15.11 6.63
C ARG A 241 -18.76 -16.51 7.19
N TRP A 242 -17.91 -16.66 8.18
CA TRP A 242 -17.72 -17.93 8.88
C TRP A 242 -19.03 -18.38 9.57
N ALA A 243 -19.69 -17.49 10.31
CA ALA A 243 -20.97 -17.79 10.95
C ALA A 243 -22.03 -18.23 9.93
N MET A 244 -22.15 -17.51 8.79
CA MET A 244 -23.05 -17.88 7.71
C MET A 244 -22.72 -19.28 7.13
N GLY A 245 -21.43 -19.59 6.93
CA GLY A 245 -21.00 -20.90 6.45
C GLY A 245 -21.39 -22.03 7.41
N VAL A 246 -21.18 -21.83 8.71
CA VAL A 246 -21.59 -22.81 9.76
C VAL A 246 -23.11 -23.04 9.75
N VAL A 247 -23.91 -21.97 9.64
CA VAL A 247 -25.38 -22.09 9.57
C VAL A 247 -25.82 -22.87 8.32
N VAL A 248 -25.24 -22.61 7.17
CA VAL A 248 -25.55 -23.34 5.93
C VAL A 248 -25.24 -24.83 6.06
N VAL A 249 -24.08 -25.18 6.62
CA VAL A 249 -23.68 -26.58 6.85
C VAL A 249 -24.62 -27.25 7.85
N ALA A 250 -25.01 -26.57 8.94
CA ALA A 250 -25.92 -27.14 9.94
C ALA A 250 -27.33 -27.40 9.36
N ILE A 251 -27.87 -26.49 8.55
CA ILE A 251 -29.15 -26.68 7.88
C ILE A 251 -29.06 -27.82 6.87
N GLY A 252 -28.00 -27.89 6.05
CA GLY A 252 -27.79 -28.95 5.09
C GLY A 252 -27.71 -30.34 5.77
N ALA A 253 -26.96 -30.46 6.88
CA ALA A 253 -26.86 -31.70 7.65
C ALA A 253 -28.22 -32.10 8.26
N GLY A 254 -28.97 -31.14 8.80
CA GLY A 254 -30.31 -31.39 9.33
C GLY A 254 -31.31 -31.90 8.27
N CYS A 255 -31.28 -31.33 7.06
CA CYS A 255 -32.11 -31.82 5.94
C CYS A 255 -31.74 -33.25 5.52
N VAL A 256 -30.47 -33.57 5.45
CA VAL A 256 -30.02 -34.95 5.08
C VAL A 256 -30.45 -35.98 6.12
N LEU A 257 -30.30 -35.67 7.41
CA LEU A 257 -30.70 -36.54 8.52
C LEU A 257 -32.24 -36.69 8.63
N GLY A 258 -32.99 -35.63 8.31
CA GLY A 258 -34.45 -35.63 8.29
C GLY A 258 -35.07 -36.45 7.14
N ILE A 259 -34.38 -36.57 6.01
CA ILE A 259 -34.83 -37.38 4.84
C ILE A 259 -34.51 -38.86 5.01
N GLY A 260 -33.47 -39.22 5.82
CA GLY A 260 -33.10 -40.60 6.09
C GLY A 260 -33.91 -41.29 7.20
N GLY A 261 -34.88 -40.61 7.80
CA GLY A 261 -35.75 -41.07 8.88
C GLY A 261 -37.23 -41.31 8.48
N LEU A 262 -37.57 -41.28 7.19
CA LEU A 262 -38.85 -41.68 6.60
C LEU A 262 -38.62 -42.98 5.77
#